data_0e69d9adaa39767c11f42a04e764741c
#
_entry.id   0e69d9adaa39767c11f42a04e764741c
#
_cell.length_a   1.000
_cell.length_b   1.000
_cell.length_c   1.000
_cell.angle_alpha   90.00
_cell.angle_beta   90.00
_cell.angle_gamma   90.00
#
_symmetry.space_group_name_H-M   'P 1'
#
loop_
_entity.id
_entity.type
_entity.pdbx_description
1 polymer ?
#
loop_
_entity_poly.entity_id
_entity_poly.type
_entity_poly.pdbx_seq_one_letter_code
_entity_poly.pdbx_strand_id
1 'polypeptide(L)'
;MNFSEAWRYLALMVSILSLVSCAQVGELIGGKKKPTVDGEKPLTGLEAYQRAGGRISDGSGLEAGVSATANISPATVGITRNEDIVWAPEDPDEEISGGLEELWDKPENTSWHVSHVEAMRQARESGKPVLVWFTNSARSPLCRALSDELFSNSGFDAWARKRVVRLRIDDVIRGVRKGENDWTKKQNYIEKLKKRYRVHGHPTVLILSPSGSTVEQYRGYKKGDPDYYWGRIKATVNKAEDDYGAWREKLEKRGYRMWTNRQGRKTFAKLHRFNGGNVSLIDPDGKRGTTSFNKLSDADQTWITQEKRKYEQRRGQ
;
A
#
# COMPACT_ATOMS: atom_id res chain seq x y z
N MET A 1 -22.21 55.85 2.70
CA MET A 1 -22.27 54.60 3.53
C MET A 1 -21.44 53.56 2.81
N ASN A 2 -20.29 53.21 3.38
CA ASN A 2 -19.27 52.37 2.74
C ASN A 2 -19.61 50.88 2.89
N PHE A 3 -19.49 50.16 1.82
CA PHE A 3 -19.77 48.72 1.66
C PHE A 3 -18.92 47.81 2.58
N SER A 4 -17.96 48.35 3.31
CA SER A 4 -17.07 47.61 4.21
C SER A 4 -17.62 47.40 5.64
N GLU A 5 -18.65 48.12 6.04
CA GLU A 5 -19.22 47.99 7.40
C GLU A 5 -20.33 46.94 7.48
N ALA A 6 -21.01 46.67 6.39
CA ALA A 6 -22.11 45.66 6.33
C ALA A 6 -21.60 44.20 6.52
N TRP A 7 -20.35 43.92 6.17
CA TRP A 7 -19.76 42.58 6.32
C TRP A 7 -19.29 42.26 7.73
N ARG A 8 -19.05 43.28 8.56
CA ARG A 8 -18.65 43.09 9.98
C ARG A 8 -19.80 42.67 10.87
N TYR A 9 -21.03 43.09 10.54
CA TYR A 9 -22.21 42.71 11.30
C TYR A 9 -22.78 41.35 10.92
N LEU A 10 -22.53 40.88 9.68
CA LEU A 10 -22.94 39.54 9.26
C LEU A 10 -22.07 38.43 9.88
N ALA A 11 -20.79 38.70 10.17
CA ALA A 11 -19.88 37.74 10.81
C ALA A 11 -20.14 37.57 12.32
N LEU A 12 -20.76 38.55 12.97
CA LEU A 12 -21.07 38.54 14.42
C LEU A 12 -22.39 37.82 14.73
N MET A 13 -23.33 37.79 13.79
CA MET A 13 -24.62 37.10 13.98
C MET A 13 -24.57 35.60 13.74
N VAL A 14 -23.57 35.09 13.02
CA VAL A 14 -23.40 33.63 12.77
C VAL A 14 -22.71 32.93 13.95
N SER A 15 -22.03 33.68 14.80
CA SER A 15 -21.30 33.11 15.97
C SER A 15 -22.12 32.93 17.24
N ILE A 16 -23.36 33.36 17.28
CA ILE A 16 -24.20 33.31 18.51
C ILE A 16 -25.26 32.19 18.45
N LEU A 17 -25.42 31.49 17.31
CA LEU A 17 -26.41 30.42 17.12
C LEU A 17 -25.90 28.99 17.31
N SER A 18 -24.68 28.79 17.79
CA SER A 18 -24.09 27.44 17.92
C SER A 18 -23.84 26.98 19.38
N LEU A 19 -24.47 27.58 20.38
CA LEU A 19 -24.27 27.21 21.79
C LEU A 19 -25.55 26.86 22.58
N VAL A 20 -26.61 26.42 21.92
CA VAL A 20 -27.76 25.83 22.65
C VAL A 20 -28.27 24.65 21.86
N SER A 21 -27.86 23.44 22.17
CA SER A 21 -28.62 22.18 22.15
C SER A 21 -27.71 20.95 22.17
N CYS A 22 -27.28 20.56 23.33
CA CYS A 22 -26.84 19.21 23.64
C CYS A 22 -27.16 18.81 25.07
N ALA A 23 -28.41 18.93 25.46
CA ALA A 23 -28.91 18.27 26.67
C ALA A 23 -30.44 18.15 26.56
N GLN A 24 -30.92 17.02 26.06
CA GLN A 24 -32.27 16.44 26.21
C GLN A 24 -32.75 15.71 24.93
N VAL A 25 -32.08 14.63 24.57
CA VAL A 25 -32.70 13.52 23.80
C VAL A 25 -32.09 12.22 24.35
N GLY A 26 -32.49 11.83 25.53
CA GLY A 26 -32.01 10.62 26.21
C GLY A 26 -33.10 9.75 26.78
N GLU A 27 -34.37 9.99 26.44
CA GLU A 27 -35.46 9.24 27.06
C GLU A 27 -36.61 8.94 26.11
N LEU A 28 -36.38 8.16 25.05
CA LEU A 28 -37.49 7.58 24.28
C LEU A 28 -37.07 6.46 23.31
N ILE A 29 -36.11 5.61 23.70
CA ILE A 29 -35.97 4.30 23.03
C ILE A 29 -35.77 3.26 24.14
N GLY A 30 -36.84 2.54 24.45
CA GLY A 30 -36.88 1.43 25.40
C GLY A 30 -36.00 0.28 24.94
N GLY A 31 -34.72 0.31 25.26
CA GLY A 31 -33.80 -0.79 25.10
C GLY A 31 -33.99 -1.77 26.27
N LYS A 32 -34.42 -3.00 25.99
CA LYS A 32 -34.46 -4.11 26.93
C LYS A 32 -33.12 -4.24 27.64
N LYS A 33 -33.09 -4.01 28.96
CA LYS A 33 -31.96 -4.30 29.83
C LYS A 33 -31.65 -5.80 29.72
N LYS A 34 -30.45 -6.13 29.26
CA LYS A 34 -29.87 -7.46 29.47
C LYS A 34 -29.65 -7.64 30.98
N PRO A 35 -29.98 -8.80 31.56
CA PRO A 35 -29.69 -9.08 32.96
C PRO A 35 -28.15 -9.05 33.14
N THR A 36 -27.68 -8.20 34.02
CA THR A 36 -26.33 -8.26 34.57
C THR A 36 -26.27 -9.48 35.49
N VAL A 37 -25.48 -10.44 35.13
CA VAL A 37 -25.08 -11.54 36.00
C VAL A 37 -23.92 -11.01 36.84
N ASP A 38 -24.16 -10.85 38.13
CA ASP A 38 -23.17 -10.45 39.12
C ASP A 38 -22.04 -11.47 39.23
N GLY A 39 -20.80 -11.00 39.22
CA GLY A 39 -19.72 -11.59 39.98
C GLY A 39 -18.81 -12.63 39.29
N GLU A 40 -18.81 -12.81 37.98
CA GLU A 40 -17.80 -13.65 37.34
C GLU A 40 -16.52 -12.83 37.02
N LYS A 41 -15.38 -13.29 37.59
CA LYS A 41 -14.05 -12.83 37.21
C LYS A 41 -13.80 -13.07 35.73
N PRO A 42 -13.07 -12.20 35.03
CA PRO A 42 -12.73 -12.44 33.62
C PRO A 42 -11.98 -13.79 33.50
N LEU A 43 -12.50 -14.65 32.66
CA LEU A 43 -11.93 -15.99 32.42
C LEU A 43 -10.50 -15.85 31.89
N THR A 44 -9.60 -16.69 32.36
CA THR A 44 -8.27 -16.83 31.77
C THR A 44 -8.39 -17.37 30.35
N GLY A 45 -7.40 -17.14 29.49
CA GLY A 45 -7.44 -17.61 28.09
C GLY A 45 -7.69 -19.13 27.98
N LEU A 46 -7.24 -19.91 28.94
CA LEU A 46 -7.44 -21.36 29.01
C LEU A 46 -8.89 -21.72 29.33
N GLU A 47 -9.51 -21.04 30.27
CA GLU A 47 -10.91 -21.26 30.67
C GLU A 47 -11.90 -20.82 29.55
N ALA A 48 -11.57 -19.76 28.84
CA ALA A 48 -12.31 -19.31 27.67
C ALA A 48 -12.26 -20.35 26.53
N TYR A 49 -11.11 -20.96 26.30
CA TYR A 49 -10.90 -22.01 25.31
C TYR A 49 -11.71 -23.28 25.64
N GLN A 50 -11.71 -23.71 26.91
CA GLN A 50 -12.48 -24.87 27.36
C GLN A 50 -13.99 -24.63 27.27
N ARG A 51 -14.48 -23.43 27.61
CA ARG A 51 -15.89 -23.05 27.50
C ARG A 51 -16.37 -22.95 26.05
N ALA A 52 -15.47 -22.67 25.10
CA ALA A 52 -15.72 -22.69 23.67
C ALA A 52 -15.70 -24.11 23.04
N GLY A 53 -15.58 -25.16 23.85
CA GLY A 53 -15.58 -26.54 23.38
C GLY A 53 -14.20 -27.08 23.02
N GLY A 54 -13.11 -26.35 23.36
CA GLY A 54 -11.76 -26.84 23.21
C GLY A 54 -11.47 -28.00 24.16
N ARG A 55 -11.03 -29.14 23.63
CA ARG A 55 -10.55 -30.28 24.43
C ARG A 55 -9.07 -30.19 24.68
N ILE A 56 -8.68 -30.18 25.95
CA ILE A 56 -7.27 -30.38 26.34
C ILE A 56 -7.16 -31.88 26.51
N SER A 57 -6.29 -32.53 25.74
CA SER A 57 -5.93 -33.93 26.01
C SER A 57 -5.15 -33.98 27.31
N ASP A 58 -5.56 -34.85 28.22
CA ASP A 58 -4.85 -35.12 29.47
C ASP A 58 -3.40 -35.49 29.12
N GLY A 59 -2.49 -35.02 29.93
CA GLY A 59 -1.04 -34.93 29.72
C GLY A 59 -0.27 -36.22 29.55
N SER A 60 -0.86 -37.29 29.05
CA SER A 60 -0.15 -38.57 28.78
C SER A 60 0.46 -38.68 27.37
N GLY A 61 0.43 -37.60 26.59
CA GLY A 61 0.97 -37.55 25.20
C GLY A 61 2.06 -36.53 24.95
N LEU A 62 2.59 -35.86 25.95
CA LEU A 62 3.58 -34.79 25.81
C LEU A 62 5.05 -35.23 25.96
N GLU A 63 5.35 -36.52 25.79
CA GLU A 63 6.73 -36.98 25.69
C GLU A 63 7.29 -37.05 24.26
N ALA A 64 6.58 -36.64 23.27
CA ALA A 64 7.21 -36.33 21.98
C ALA A 64 7.79 -34.92 22.09
N GLY A 65 9.07 -34.83 22.33
CA GLY A 65 9.82 -33.58 22.43
C GLY A 65 9.43 -32.60 21.34
N VAL A 66 8.61 -31.67 21.71
CA VAL A 66 8.36 -30.50 20.87
C VAL A 66 9.56 -29.61 21.03
N SER A 67 10.60 -29.94 20.29
CA SER A 67 11.48 -28.93 19.74
C SER A 67 10.64 -28.05 18.82
N ALA A 68 9.65 -27.38 19.40
CA ALA A 68 8.74 -26.48 18.69
C ALA A 68 9.45 -25.21 18.20
N THR A 69 10.76 -25.15 18.35
CA THR A 69 11.58 -24.04 17.88
C THR A 69 12.30 -24.31 16.56
N ALA A 70 12.22 -25.53 16.02
CA ALA A 70 13.12 -25.90 14.92
C ALA A 70 12.49 -25.93 13.53
N ASN A 71 11.16 -25.86 13.38
CA ASN A 71 10.55 -26.09 12.08
C ASN A 71 9.36 -25.18 11.74
N ILE A 72 9.40 -23.93 12.18
CA ILE A 72 8.62 -22.91 11.47
C ILE A 72 9.43 -22.59 10.23
N SER A 73 9.15 -23.32 9.14
CA SER A 73 9.70 -23.00 7.85
C SER A 73 9.29 -21.55 7.51
N PRO A 74 10.18 -20.71 6.98
CA PRO A 74 9.85 -19.36 6.54
C PRO A 74 8.63 -19.31 5.60
N ALA A 75 8.35 -20.39 4.89
CA ALA A 75 7.17 -20.55 4.04
C ALA A 75 5.84 -20.60 4.83
N THR A 76 5.87 -20.93 6.13
CA THR A 76 4.67 -21.02 6.97
C THR A 76 4.28 -19.65 7.56
N VAL A 77 5.19 -18.67 7.52
CA VAL A 77 4.99 -17.32 8.06
C VAL A 77 4.76 -16.28 6.94
N GLY A 78 4.54 -16.71 5.70
CA GLY A 78 4.37 -15.80 4.55
C GLY A 78 5.65 -15.08 4.12
N ILE A 79 6.80 -15.42 4.71
CA ILE A 79 8.10 -14.87 4.33
C ILE A 79 8.61 -15.67 3.14
N THR A 80 8.53 -15.09 1.96
CA THR A 80 9.14 -15.69 0.76
C THR A 80 10.65 -15.79 0.95
N ARG A 81 11.24 -16.93 0.56
CA ARG A 81 12.68 -17.21 0.68
C ARG A 81 13.60 -16.18 0.00
N ASN A 82 13.04 -15.26 -0.76
CA ASN A 82 13.75 -14.30 -1.58
C ASN A 82 13.67 -12.85 -1.06
N GLU A 83 13.07 -12.59 0.09
CA GLU A 83 13.04 -11.25 0.67
C GLU A 83 14.32 -10.99 1.47
N ASP A 84 15.16 -10.12 0.93
CA ASP A 84 16.43 -9.74 1.59
C ASP A 84 16.25 -8.71 2.71
N ILE A 85 15.16 -7.97 2.67
CA ILE A 85 14.74 -7.02 3.70
C ILE A 85 13.30 -7.33 4.08
N VAL A 86 13.09 -7.73 5.34
CA VAL A 86 11.77 -8.01 5.89
C VAL A 86 11.23 -6.75 6.53
N TRP A 87 10.19 -6.20 5.94
CA TRP A 87 9.48 -5.04 6.47
C TRP A 87 8.36 -5.48 7.39
N ALA A 88 8.13 -4.72 8.47
CA ALA A 88 6.93 -4.94 9.27
C ALA A 88 5.69 -4.70 8.42
N PRO A 89 4.68 -5.60 8.43
CA PRO A 89 3.45 -5.43 7.65
C PRO A 89 2.74 -4.12 8.01
N GLU A 90 2.22 -3.43 7.00
CA GLU A 90 1.45 -2.17 7.20
C GLU A 90 0.05 -2.42 7.70
N ASP A 91 -0.53 -3.50 7.21
CA ASP A 91 -1.92 -3.89 7.42
C ASP A 91 -1.93 -5.42 7.56
N PRO A 92 -2.51 -5.98 8.63
CA PRO A 92 -2.67 -7.42 8.77
C PRO A 92 -3.38 -8.08 7.58
N ASP A 93 -4.19 -7.31 6.84
CA ASP A 93 -4.86 -7.75 5.62
C ASP A 93 -3.97 -7.69 4.36
N GLU A 94 -2.77 -7.11 4.42
CA GLU A 94 -1.86 -6.99 3.26
C GLU A 94 -1.25 -8.36 2.89
N GLU A 95 -1.08 -9.26 3.84
CA GLU A 95 -0.65 -10.64 3.59
C GLU A 95 -1.64 -11.42 2.71
N ILE A 96 -2.92 -11.08 2.76
CA ILE A 96 -3.97 -11.71 1.94
C ILE A 96 -3.84 -11.31 0.46
N SER A 97 -3.20 -10.19 0.16
CA SER A 97 -3.02 -9.72 -1.22
C SER A 97 -1.80 -10.34 -1.93
N GLY A 98 -0.81 -10.83 -1.21
CA GLY A 98 0.45 -11.36 -1.77
C GLY A 98 0.32 -12.69 -2.50
N GLY A 99 -0.73 -13.48 -2.23
CA GLY A 99 -1.00 -14.75 -2.91
C GLY A 99 -1.97 -14.66 -4.09
N LEU A 100 -2.54 -13.46 -4.34
CA LEU A 100 -3.52 -13.27 -5.41
C LEU A 100 -2.88 -13.05 -6.79
N GLU A 101 -1.57 -12.82 -6.83
CA GLU A 101 -0.84 -12.53 -8.06
C GLU A 101 -0.85 -13.71 -9.04
N GLU A 102 -0.85 -14.94 -8.51
CA GLU A 102 -0.95 -16.18 -9.29
C GLU A 102 -2.34 -16.37 -9.92
N LEU A 103 -3.37 -15.72 -9.38
CA LEU A 103 -4.74 -15.81 -9.89
C LEU A 103 -4.99 -14.91 -11.11
N TRP A 104 -4.06 -14.00 -11.42
CA TRP A 104 -4.18 -13.12 -12.58
C TRP A 104 -3.48 -13.76 -13.78
N ASP A 105 -4.23 -14.03 -14.83
CA ASP A 105 -3.67 -14.35 -16.14
C ASP A 105 -2.72 -13.23 -16.54
N LYS A 106 -1.41 -13.50 -16.53
CA LYS A 106 -0.44 -12.55 -17.07
C LYS A 106 -0.69 -12.52 -18.58
N PRO A 107 -1.17 -11.40 -19.13
CA PRO A 107 -1.30 -11.30 -20.57
C PRO A 107 0.12 -11.41 -21.16
N GLU A 108 0.35 -12.39 -22.01
CA GLU A 108 1.66 -12.82 -22.51
C GLU A 108 2.51 -11.71 -23.14
N ASN A 109 1.91 -10.55 -23.48
CA ASN A 109 2.60 -9.47 -24.20
C ASN A 109 2.21 -8.06 -23.74
N THR A 110 1.68 -7.84 -22.56
CA THR A 110 1.32 -6.49 -22.13
C THR A 110 2.33 -5.95 -21.13
N SER A 111 2.83 -4.76 -21.40
CA SER A 111 3.63 -3.96 -20.48
C SER A 111 2.79 -3.33 -19.34
N TRP A 112 1.61 -3.89 -19.06
CA TRP A 112 0.74 -3.51 -17.97
C TRP A 112 0.77 -4.55 -16.87
N HIS A 113 1.05 -4.11 -15.65
CA HIS A 113 0.85 -4.93 -14.46
C HIS A 113 -0.64 -5.11 -14.19
N VAL A 114 -0.98 -6.21 -13.55
CA VAL A 114 -2.32 -6.50 -13.03
C VAL A 114 -2.33 -6.50 -11.50
N SER A 115 -1.17 -6.69 -10.87
CA SER A 115 -0.96 -6.62 -9.44
C SER A 115 -0.54 -5.21 -9.01
N HIS A 116 -1.29 -4.63 -8.08
CA HIS A 116 -0.97 -3.33 -7.47
C HIS A 116 0.34 -3.39 -6.68
N VAL A 117 0.56 -4.48 -5.91
CA VAL A 117 1.76 -4.67 -5.09
C VAL A 117 3.01 -4.69 -5.97
N GLU A 118 2.95 -5.46 -7.07
CA GLU A 118 4.05 -5.56 -8.04
C GLU A 118 4.34 -4.22 -8.71
N ALA A 119 3.30 -3.52 -9.18
CA ALA A 119 3.45 -2.20 -9.80
C ALA A 119 4.05 -1.18 -8.82
N MET A 120 3.60 -1.16 -7.57
CA MET A 120 4.15 -0.26 -6.54
C MET A 120 5.58 -0.64 -6.15
N ARG A 121 5.91 -1.93 -6.09
CA ARG A 121 7.27 -2.39 -5.87
C ARG A 121 8.20 -1.87 -6.98
N GLN A 122 7.84 -2.08 -8.24
CA GLN A 122 8.62 -1.60 -9.37
C GLN A 122 8.75 -0.06 -9.39
N ALA A 123 7.68 0.65 -9.00
CA ALA A 123 7.70 2.10 -8.91
C ALA A 123 8.71 2.60 -7.86
N ARG A 124 8.73 2.00 -6.68
CA ARG A 124 9.70 2.32 -5.63
C ARG A 124 11.14 2.01 -6.04
N GLU A 125 11.38 0.88 -6.71
CA GLU A 125 12.70 0.47 -7.19
C GLU A 125 13.23 1.37 -8.31
N SER A 126 12.35 1.77 -9.24
CA SER A 126 12.72 2.57 -10.41
C SER A 126 12.61 4.08 -10.18
N GLY A 127 11.87 4.52 -9.17
CA GLY A 127 11.54 5.93 -8.93
C GLY A 127 10.53 6.50 -9.94
N LYS A 128 9.84 5.66 -10.72
CA LYS A 128 8.87 6.08 -11.72
C LYS A 128 7.47 6.20 -11.12
N PRO A 129 6.67 7.21 -11.49
CA PRO A 129 5.25 7.27 -11.16
C PRO A 129 4.48 6.06 -11.70
N VAL A 130 3.34 5.73 -11.06
CA VAL A 130 2.45 4.66 -11.52
C VAL A 130 1.26 5.29 -12.24
N LEU A 131 1.03 4.87 -13.48
CA LEU A 131 -0.18 5.13 -14.21
C LEU A 131 -1.15 3.98 -13.97
N VAL A 132 -2.20 4.24 -13.20
CA VAL A 132 -3.23 3.25 -12.88
C VAL A 132 -4.45 3.50 -13.76
N TRP A 133 -4.89 2.48 -14.46
CA TRP A 133 -6.08 2.53 -15.29
C TRP A 133 -7.15 1.58 -14.78
N PHE A 134 -8.20 2.14 -14.18
CA PHE A 134 -9.42 1.42 -13.84
C PHE A 134 -10.33 1.38 -15.06
N THR A 135 -10.65 0.18 -15.50
CA THR A 135 -11.39 -0.07 -16.72
C THR A 135 -12.53 -1.07 -16.54
N ASN A 136 -13.49 -1.03 -17.43
CA ASN A 136 -14.46 -2.10 -17.63
C ASN A 136 -14.48 -2.45 -19.12
N SER A 137 -13.62 -3.39 -19.51
CA SER A 137 -13.36 -3.71 -20.91
C SER A 137 -14.56 -4.29 -21.64
N ALA A 138 -15.49 -4.94 -20.93
CA ALA A 138 -16.67 -5.55 -21.55
C ALA A 138 -17.81 -4.56 -21.76
N ARG A 139 -18.04 -3.64 -20.80
CA ARG A 139 -19.28 -2.87 -20.74
C ARG A 139 -19.13 -1.38 -21.07
N SER A 140 -17.94 -0.81 -20.96
CA SER A 140 -17.74 0.62 -21.13
C SER A 140 -17.22 0.98 -22.54
N PRO A 141 -18.03 1.64 -23.38
CA PRO A 141 -17.56 2.15 -24.69
C PRO A 141 -16.40 3.14 -24.56
N LEU A 142 -16.42 3.98 -23.51
CA LEU A 142 -15.35 4.96 -23.26
C LEU A 142 -14.04 4.30 -22.85
N CYS A 143 -14.08 3.14 -22.15
CA CYS A 143 -12.87 2.38 -21.86
C CYS A 143 -12.25 1.81 -23.14
N ARG A 144 -13.08 1.32 -24.07
CA ARG A 144 -12.61 0.83 -25.37
C ARG A 144 -12.03 1.98 -26.19
N ALA A 145 -12.71 3.11 -26.28
CA ALA A 145 -12.19 4.27 -26.97
C ALA A 145 -10.84 4.74 -26.43
N LEU A 146 -10.69 4.86 -25.11
CA LEU A 146 -9.40 5.21 -24.47
C LEU A 146 -8.30 4.17 -24.76
N SER A 147 -8.67 2.89 -24.76
CA SER A 147 -7.74 1.81 -25.14
C SER A 147 -7.25 1.97 -26.57
N ASP A 148 -8.19 2.12 -27.51
CA ASP A 148 -7.90 2.08 -28.94
C ASP A 148 -7.22 3.37 -29.42
N GLU A 149 -7.69 4.54 -28.96
CA GLU A 149 -7.21 5.85 -29.41
C GLU A 149 -5.87 6.23 -28.74
N LEU A 150 -5.63 5.84 -27.47
CA LEU A 150 -4.45 6.26 -26.73
C LEU A 150 -3.57 5.10 -26.29
N PHE A 151 -4.06 4.15 -25.50
CA PHE A 151 -3.19 3.19 -24.84
C PHE A 151 -2.61 2.13 -25.77
N SER A 152 -3.23 1.90 -26.94
CA SER A 152 -2.71 1.05 -28.02
C SER A 152 -1.81 1.81 -29.00
N ASN A 153 -1.65 3.13 -28.83
CA ASN A 153 -0.77 3.93 -29.70
C ASN A 153 0.70 3.63 -29.40
N SER A 154 1.49 3.36 -30.43
CA SER A 154 2.91 3.05 -30.33
C SER A 154 3.75 4.16 -29.70
N GLY A 155 3.39 5.43 -30.00
CA GLY A 155 4.05 6.60 -29.41
C GLY A 155 3.79 6.71 -27.90
N PHE A 156 2.54 6.44 -27.46
CA PHE A 156 2.21 6.32 -26.05
C PHE A 156 2.97 5.18 -25.38
N ASP A 157 2.99 4.00 -26.00
CA ASP A 157 3.67 2.83 -25.45
C ASP A 157 5.18 3.09 -25.27
N ALA A 158 5.84 3.64 -26.28
CA ALA A 158 7.26 3.98 -26.22
C ALA A 158 7.59 5.00 -25.12
N TRP A 159 6.74 6.02 -24.95
CA TRP A 159 6.86 7.01 -23.89
C TRP A 159 6.60 6.38 -22.51
N ALA A 160 5.53 5.61 -22.38
CA ALA A 160 5.10 5.05 -21.11
C ALA A 160 6.11 4.06 -20.53
N ARG A 161 6.74 3.21 -21.36
CA ARG A 161 7.82 2.31 -20.92
C ARG A 161 8.98 3.04 -20.24
N LYS A 162 9.29 4.25 -20.70
CA LYS A 162 10.42 5.04 -20.18
C LYS A 162 10.03 5.80 -18.90
N ARG A 163 8.78 6.28 -18.80
CA ARG A 163 8.38 7.29 -17.83
C ARG A 163 7.52 6.79 -16.68
N VAL A 164 6.72 5.73 -16.88
CA VAL A 164 5.76 5.27 -15.88
C VAL A 164 5.78 3.75 -15.74
N VAL A 165 5.38 3.27 -14.57
CA VAL A 165 4.94 1.90 -14.34
C VAL A 165 3.45 1.86 -14.63
N ARG A 166 2.99 0.90 -15.43
CA ARG A 166 1.58 0.82 -15.85
C ARG A 166 0.85 -0.27 -15.08
N LEU A 167 -0.28 0.08 -14.49
CA LEU A 167 -1.16 -0.83 -13.76
C LEU A 167 -2.57 -0.77 -14.34
N ARG A 168 -3.11 -1.91 -14.77
CA ARG A 168 -4.47 -2.03 -15.26
C ARG A 168 -5.32 -2.82 -14.27
N ILE A 169 -6.42 -2.22 -13.82
CA ILE A 169 -7.42 -2.85 -12.97
C ILE A 169 -8.73 -2.93 -13.78
N ASP A 170 -9.08 -4.14 -14.19
CA ASP A 170 -10.29 -4.40 -14.99
C ASP A 170 -11.38 -5.01 -14.11
N ASP A 171 -12.57 -4.41 -14.13
CA ASP A 171 -13.75 -4.96 -13.43
C ASP A 171 -14.22 -6.28 -14.03
N VAL A 172 -13.73 -6.64 -15.22
CA VAL A 172 -14.08 -7.89 -15.89
C VAL A 172 -13.15 -9.00 -15.43
N ILE A 173 -13.65 -9.83 -14.54
CA ILE A 173 -12.92 -11.01 -14.07
C ILE A 173 -13.11 -12.13 -15.10
N ARG A 174 -11.99 -12.61 -15.66
CA ARG A 174 -11.94 -13.69 -16.66
C ARG A 174 -11.27 -14.92 -16.06
N GLY A 175 -11.50 -16.08 -16.69
CA GLY A 175 -10.84 -17.33 -16.32
C GLY A 175 -11.39 -18.03 -15.09
N VAL A 176 -12.34 -17.39 -14.37
CA VAL A 176 -12.94 -17.93 -13.13
C VAL A 176 -14.45 -17.76 -13.19
N ARG A 177 -15.22 -18.77 -12.78
CA ARG A 177 -16.68 -18.70 -12.76
C ARG A 177 -17.17 -17.81 -11.63
N LYS A 178 -18.21 -17.01 -11.92
CA LYS A 178 -18.85 -16.17 -10.90
C LYS A 178 -19.39 -17.05 -9.75
N GLY A 179 -19.04 -16.68 -8.52
CA GLY A 179 -19.41 -17.41 -7.31
C GLY A 179 -18.36 -18.39 -6.81
N GLU A 180 -17.30 -18.68 -7.56
CA GLU A 180 -16.13 -19.39 -7.07
C GLU A 180 -15.33 -18.53 -6.07
N ASN A 181 -14.58 -19.19 -5.19
CA ASN A 181 -13.79 -18.52 -4.16
C ASN A 181 -12.78 -17.52 -4.78
N ASP A 182 -12.12 -17.91 -5.85
CA ASP A 182 -11.13 -17.05 -6.52
C ASP A 182 -11.76 -15.87 -7.24
N TRP A 183 -12.98 -16.03 -7.78
CA TRP A 183 -13.74 -14.89 -8.30
C TRP A 183 -14.07 -13.89 -7.20
N THR A 184 -14.51 -14.37 -6.04
CA THR A 184 -14.83 -13.52 -4.87
C THR A 184 -13.60 -12.79 -4.36
N LYS A 185 -12.43 -13.45 -4.28
CA LYS A 185 -11.16 -12.83 -3.91
C LYS A 185 -10.78 -11.71 -4.89
N LYS A 186 -10.82 -11.98 -6.20
CA LYS A 186 -10.55 -10.99 -7.25
C LYS A 186 -11.51 -9.79 -7.15
N GLN A 187 -12.79 -10.05 -6.96
CA GLN A 187 -13.80 -8.99 -6.80
C GLN A 187 -13.52 -8.11 -5.58
N ASN A 188 -13.27 -8.72 -4.43
CA ASN A 188 -12.93 -8.00 -3.21
C ASN A 188 -11.67 -7.15 -3.35
N TYR A 189 -10.65 -7.68 -4.03
CA TYR A 189 -9.43 -6.94 -4.32
C TYR A 189 -9.68 -5.70 -5.18
N ILE A 190 -10.45 -5.84 -6.28
CA ILE A 190 -10.83 -4.71 -7.14
C ILE A 190 -11.60 -3.66 -6.34
N GLU A 191 -12.60 -4.09 -5.56
CA GLU A 191 -13.41 -3.17 -4.73
C GLU A 191 -12.58 -2.49 -3.64
N LYS A 192 -11.63 -3.19 -3.01
CA LYS A 192 -10.67 -2.60 -2.05
C LYS A 192 -9.84 -1.49 -2.72
N LEU A 193 -9.33 -1.72 -3.92
CA LEU A 193 -8.58 -0.70 -4.67
C LEU A 193 -9.46 0.47 -5.11
N LYS A 194 -10.68 0.21 -5.60
CA LYS A 194 -11.64 1.27 -5.97
C LYS A 194 -11.98 2.15 -4.75
N LYS A 195 -12.21 1.55 -3.59
CA LYS A 195 -12.43 2.27 -2.32
C LYS A 195 -11.21 3.10 -1.93
N ARG A 196 -10.01 2.51 -1.95
CA ARG A 196 -8.74 3.18 -1.62
C ARG A 196 -8.53 4.44 -2.47
N TYR A 197 -8.77 4.34 -3.77
CA TYR A 197 -8.56 5.43 -4.72
C TYR A 197 -9.81 6.25 -5.06
N ARG A 198 -10.92 6.02 -4.37
CA ARG A 198 -12.21 6.71 -4.57
C ARG A 198 -12.67 6.69 -6.04
N VAL A 199 -12.59 5.51 -6.65
CA VAL A 199 -13.00 5.28 -8.04
C VAL A 199 -14.49 4.96 -8.09
N HIS A 200 -15.28 5.82 -8.77
CA HIS A 200 -16.74 5.68 -8.85
C HIS A 200 -17.23 5.33 -10.25
N GLY A 201 -16.37 5.32 -11.26
CA GLY A 201 -16.77 5.05 -12.65
C GLY A 201 -15.60 4.73 -13.57
N HIS A 202 -15.89 4.36 -14.80
CA HIS A 202 -14.92 3.92 -15.80
C HIS A 202 -15.07 4.70 -17.14
N PRO A 203 -13.97 4.99 -17.83
CA PRO A 203 -12.59 4.82 -17.35
C PRO A 203 -12.25 5.82 -16.25
N THR A 204 -11.37 5.41 -15.34
CA THR A 204 -10.68 6.32 -14.42
C THR A 204 -9.19 6.04 -14.52
N VAL A 205 -8.40 7.09 -14.74
CA VAL A 205 -6.93 7.02 -14.79
C VAL A 205 -6.37 7.83 -13.64
N LEU A 206 -5.41 7.26 -12.89
CA LEU A 206 -4.70 7.96 -11.82
C LEU A 206 -3.22 7.98 -12.11
N ILE A 207 -2.56 9.02 -11.65
CA ILE A 207 -1.11 9.07 -11.54
C ILE A 207 -0.77 9.03 -10.06
N LEU A 208 -0.04 7.99 -9.65
CA LEU A 208 0.48 7.86 -8.30
C LEU A 208 1.97 8.22 -8.30
N SER A 209 2.43 8.82 -7.21
CA SER A 209 3.86 8.96 -6.97
C SER A 209 4.50 7.57 -6.74
N PRO A 210 5.82 7.44 -6.85
CA PRO A 210 6.51 6.20 -6.49
C PRO A 210 6.30 5.77 -5.03
N SER A 211 5.95 6.71 -4.15
CA SER A 211 5.57 6.41 -2.75
C SER A 211 4.13 5.95 -2.57
N GLY A 212 3.28 6.00 -3.62
CA GLY A 212 1.90 5.52 -3.61
C GLY A 212 0.83 6.60 -3.36
N SER A 213 1.22 7.86 -3.16
CA SER A 213 0.26 8.96 -3.04
C SER A 213 -0.33 9.33 -4.40
N THR A 214 -1.64 9.63 -4.43
CA THR A 214 -2.31 10.09 -5.65
C THR A 214 -1.90 11.51 -5.96
N VAL A 215 -1.35 11.73 -7.17
CA VAL A 215 -0.97 13.06 -7.68
C VAL A 215 -2.15 13.69 -8.41
N GLU A 216 -2.83 12.93 -9.29
CA GLU A 216 -3.98 13.40 -10.06
C GLU A 216 -4.89 12.22 -10.43
N GLN A 217 -6.17 12.52 -10.64
CA GLN A 217 -7.18 11.56 -11.07
C GLN A 217 -8.00 12.11 -12.24
N TYR A 218 -8.07 11.37 -13.33
CA TYR A 218 -8.85 11.67 -14.53
C TYR A 218 -10.05 10.74 -14.59
N ARG A 219 -11.24 11.31 -14.52
CA ARG A 219 -12.52 10.58 -14.61
C ARG A 219 -13.11 10.73 -15.99
N GLY A 220 -13.46 9.62 -16.61
CA GLY A 220 -13.99 9.58 -17.95
C GLY A 220 -12.93 9.81 -19.04
N TYR A 221 -13.38 9.76 -20.27
CA TYR A 221 -12.58 10.02 -21.47
C TYR A 221 -13.47 10.67 -22.53
N LYS A 222 -12.99 11.72 -23.18
CA LYS A 222 -13.66 12.31 -24.33
C LYS A 222 -13.12 11.66 -25.60
N LYS A 223 -13.97 10.87 -26.27
CA LYS A 223 -13.62 10.22 -27.52
C LYS A 223 -13.20 11.24 -28.59
N GLY A 224 -12.14 10.90 -29.35
CA GLY A 224 -11.60 11.74 -30.41
C GLY A 224 -10.62 12.82 -29.93
N ASP A 225 -10.19 12.79 -28.66
CA ASP A 225 -9.28 13.80 -28.11
C ASP A 225 -8.10 13.15 -27.35
N PRO A 226 -7.41 12.17 -27.95
CA PRO A 226 -6.34 11.44 -27.28
C PRO A 226 -5.13 12.31 -26.96
N ASP A 227 -4.78 13.26 -27.84
CA ASP A 227 -3.59 14.08 -27.68
C ASP A 227 -3.70 15.04 -26.48
N TYR A 228 -4.87 15.63 -26.29
CA TYR A 228 -5.15 16.47 -25.13
C TYR A 228 -5.11 15.65 -23.83
N TYR A 229 -5.74 14.47 -23.82
CA TYR A 229 -5.73 13.60 -22.67
C TYR A 229 -4.31 13.13 -22.32
N TRP A 230 -3.53 12.75 -23.33
CA TRP A 230 -2.12 12.39 -23.15
C TRP A 230 -1.27 13.57 -22.70
N GLY A 231 -1.52 14.76 -23.23
CA GLY A 231 -0.85 15.99 -22.80
C GLY A 231 -1.00 16.22 -21.29
N ARG A 232 -2.21 16.04 -20.77
CA ARG A 232 -2.50 16.13 -19.33
C ARG A 232 -1.75 15.06 -18.52
N ILE A 233 -1.78 13.80 -18.97
CA ILE A 233 -1.04 12.72 -18.33
C ILE A 233 0.46 13.06 -18.28
N LYS A 234 1.06 13.50 -19.39
CA LYS A 234 2.48 13.91 -19.45
C LYS A 234 2.81 15.01 -18.44
N ALA A 235 1.98 16.04 -18.37
CA ALA A 235 2.18 17.15 -17.44
C ALA A 235 2.14 16.67 -15.97
N THR A 236 1.20 15.79 -15.63
CA THR A 236 1.12 15.24 -14.28
C THR A 236 2.25 14.28 -13.96
N VAL A 237 2.70 13.49 -14.92
CA VAL A 237 3.88 12.61 -14.72
C VAL A 237 5.13 13.45 -14.47
N ASN A 238 5.37 14.53 -15.22
CA ASN A 238 6.47 15.45 -14.97
C ASN A 238 6.40 16.00 -13.52
N LYS A 239 5.24 16.51 -13.12
CA LYS A 239 5.03 17.00 -11.76
C LYS A 239 5.32 15.92 -10.71
N ALA A 240 4.83 14.69 -10.93
CA ALA A 240 5.06 13.58 -10.00
C ALA A 240 6.56 13.23 -9.87
N GLU A 241 7.31 13.29 -10.95
CA GLU A 241 8.75 13.05 -10.95
C GLU A 241 9.49 14.17 -10.23
N ASP A 242 9.14 15.44 -10.48
CA ASP A 242 9.74 16.61 -9.83
C ASP A 242 9.46 16.61 -8.31
N ASP A 243 8.21 16.40 -7.93
CA ASP A 243 7.79 16.33 -6.53
C ASP A 243 8.50 15.18 -5.79
N TYR A 244 8.61 14.01 -6.44
CA TYR A 244 9.32 12.86 -5.88
C TYR A 244 10.82 13.11 -5.77
N GLY A 245 11.45 13.75 -6.77
CA GLY A 245 12.85 14.15 -6.75
C GLY A 245 13.14 15.08 -5.58
N ALA A 246 12.34 16.13 -5.41
CA ALA A 246 12.48 17.08 -4.30
C ALA A 246 12.25 16.43 -2.92
N TRP A 247 11.28 15.53 -2.80
CA TRP A 247 11.02 14.76 -1.59
C TRP A 247 12.21 13.84 -1.26
N ARG A 248 12.73 13.13 -2.26
CA ARG A 248 13.87 12.24 -2.12
C ARG A 248 15.12 12.99 -1.67
N GLU A 249 15.42 14.15 -2.27
CA GLU A 249 16.55 14.99 -1.90
C GLU A 249 16.50 15.43 -0.42
N LYS A 250 15.29 15.81 0.06
CA LYS A 250 15.08 16.15 1.49
C LYS A 250 15.39 14.97 2.41
N LEU A 251 15.04 13.76 2.00
CA LEU A 251 15.30 12.55 2.79
C LEU A 251 16.77 12.14 2.73
N GLU A 252 17.43 12.28 1.59
CA GLU A 252 18.87 12.03 1.44
C GLU A 252 19.68 12.91 2.39
N LYS A 253 19.32 14.20 2.54
CA LYS A 253 19.90 15.10 3.55
C LYS A 253 19.68 14.64 5.01
N ARG A 254 18.67 13.81 5.26
CA ARG A 254 18.37 13.18 6.56
C ARG A 254 19.05 11.82 6.76
N GLY A 255 19.88 11.39 5.79
CA GLY A 255 20.62 10.13 5.84
C GLY A 255 19.88 8.94 5.23
N TYR A 256 18.77 9.16 4.50
CA TYR A 256 18.18 8.13 3.66
C TYR A 256 19.03 7.93 2.41
N ARG A 257 19.07 6.69 1.93
CA ARG A 257 19.80 6.34 0.71
C ARG A 257 19.20 5.12 0.06
N MET A 258 19.55 4.86 -1.19
CA MET A 258 19.20 3.63 -1.87
C MET A 258 20.12 2.51 -1.39
N TRP A 259 19.54 1.46 -0.90
CA TRP A 259 20.20 0.19 -0.53
C TRP A 259 19.99 -0.81 -1.64
N THR A 260 20.99 -1.60 -1.95
CA THR A 260 20.92 -2.63 -2.98
C THR A 260 21.33 -3.97 -2.37
N ASN A 261 20.58 -5.02 -2.65
CA ASN A 261 20.97 -6.36 -2.27
C ASN A 261 21.87 -7.00 -3.36
N ARG A 262 22.40 -8.21 -3.09
CA ARG A 262 23.24 -8.96 -4.05
C ARG A 262 22.47 -9.36 -5.32
N GLN A 263 21.14 -9.43 -5.28
CA GLN A 263 20.29 -9.73 -6.45
C GLN A 263 19.87 -8.48 -7.25
N GLY A 264 20.39 -7.29 -6.86
CA GLY A 264 20.09 -6.04 -7.54
C GLY A 264 18.77 -5.38 -7.11
N ARG A 265 18.03 -5.92 -6.14
CA ARG A 265 16.83 -5.27 -5.60
C ARG A 265 17.22 -4.02 -4.82
N LYS A 266 16.40 -2.98 -4.98
CA LYS A 266 16.68 -1.66 -4.42
C LYS A 266 15.62 -1.27 -3.40
N THR A 267 16.06 -0.65 -2.30
CA THR A 267 15.20 -0.13 -1.24
C THR A 267 15.69 1.22 -0.76
N PHE A 268 14.80 2.21 -0.68
CA PHE A 268 15.12 3.54 -0.17
C PHE A 268 14.83 3.62 1.31
N ALA A 269 15.90 3.70 2.14
CA ALA A 269 15.78 3.64 3.58
C ALA A 269 16.97 4.33 4.26
N LYS A 270 16.85 4.54 5.59
CA LYS A 270 17.91 5.02 6.46
C LYS A 270 18.42 3.89 7.33
N LEU A 271 19.73 3.80 7.51
CA LEU A 271 20.32 2.90 8.50
C LEU A 271 19.88 3.33 9.91
N HIS A 272 19.20 2.42 10.60
CA HIS A 272 18.79 2.62 12.00
C HIS A 272 19.77 2.00 12.97
N ARG A 273 20.16 0.74 12.73
CA ARG A 273 21.04 0.00 13.60
C ARG A 273 21.85 -1.04 12.82
N PHE A 274 23.10 -1.22 13.20
CA PHE A 274 23.93 -2.32 12.76
C PHE A 274 24.52 -3.03 14.00
N ASN A 275 24.20 -4.31 14.18
CA ASN A 275 24.71 -5.10 15.30
C ASN A 275 24.77 -6.58 14.92
N GLY A 276 25.91 -7.24 15.25
CA GLY A 276 26.07 -8.69 15.09
C GLY A 276 25.81 -9.21 13.66
N GLY A 277 26.15 -8.41 12.64
CA GLY A 277 25.87 -8.77 11.24
C GLY A 277 24.42 -8.54 10.79
N ASN A 278 23.54 -8.02 11.66
CA ASN A 278 22.18 -7.64 11.34
C ASN A 278 22.09 -6.14 11.06
N VAL A 279 21.47 -5.80 9.95
CA VAL A 279 21.22 -4.42 9.50
C VAL A 279 19.74 -4.12 9.68
N SER A 280 19.42 -3.11 10.48
CA SER A 280 18.06 -2.60 10.63
C SER A 280 17.93 -1.29 9.88
N LEU A 281 16.94 -1.21 9.01
CA LEU A 281 16.64 -0.06 8.17
C LEU A 281 15.28 0.53 8.56
N ILE A 282 15.11 1.83 8.33
CA ILE A 282 13.81 2.52 8.45
C ILE A 282 13.49 3.13 7.09
N ASP A 283 12.32 2.82 6.56
CA ASP A 283 11.82 3.45 5.35
C ASP A 283 11.29 4.88 5.62
N PRO A 284 10.94 5.65 4.58
CA PRO A 284 10.39 6.99 4.75
C PRO A 284 9.07 7.05 5.52
N ASP A 285 8.30 5.97 5.55
CA ASP A 285 7.02 5.86 6.24
C ASP A 285 7.18 5.45 7.72
N GLY A 286 8.45 5.24 8.15
CA GLY A 286 8.79 4.91 9.52
C GLY A 286 8.78 3.42 9.84
N LYS A 287 8.51 2.56 8.86
CA LYS A 287 8.58 1.11 9.03
C LYS A 287 10.00 0.64 9.20
N ARG A 288 10.16 -0.39 10.00
CA ARG A 288 11.45 -1.02 10.24
C ARG A 288 11.55 -2.33 9.49
N GLY A 289 12.62 -2.48 8.72
CA GLY A 289 13.00 -3.72 8.08
C GLY A 289 14.35 -4.20 8.60
N THR A 290 14.57 -5.50 8.58
CA THR A 290 15.84 -6.11 8.95
C THR A 290 16.37 -6.99 7.84
N THR A 291 17.68 -7.00 7.67
CA THR A 291 18.38 -7.86 6.73
C THR A 291 19.75 -8.24 7.30
N SER A 292 20.36 -9.29 6.76
CA SER A 292 21.73 -9.64 7.08
C SER A 292 22.71 -8.81 6.27
N PHE A 293 23.82 -8.39 6.88
CA PHE A 293 24.89 -7.64 6.23
C PHE A 293 25.37 -8.30 4.93
N ASN A 294 25.55 -9.63 4.96
CA ASN A 294 26.04 -10.41 3.81
C ASN A 294 25.06 -10.45 2.61
N LYS A 295 23.80 -10.09 2.80
CA LYS A 295 22.80 -10.01 1.73
C LYS A 295 22.85 -8.68 0.97
N LEU A 296 23.50 -7.66 1.53
CA LEU A 296 23.68 -6.37 0.87
C LEU A 296 24.77 -6.41 -0.20
N SER A 297 24.74 -5.47 -1.13
CA SER A 297 25.79 -5.28 -2.11
C SER A 297 27.10 -4.92 -1.45
N ASP A 298 28.23 -5.23 -2.10
CA ASP A 298 29.57 -4.93 -1.57
C ASP A 298 29.77 -3.41 -1.32
N ALA A 299 29.16 -2.58 -2.18
CA ALA A 299 29.18 -1.11 -2.00
C ALA A 299 28.46 -0.69 -0.70
N ASP A 300 27.32 -1.30 -0.38
CA ASP A 300 26.56 -1.00 0.85
C ASP A 300 27.25 -1.56 2.09
N GLN A 301 27.88 -2.73 1.99
CA GLN A 301 28.70 -3.29 3.07
C GLN A 301 29.89 -2.38 3.39
N THR A 302 30.58 -1.91 2.36
CA THR A 302 31.70 -0.96 2.51
C THR A 302 31.23 0.33 3.18
N TRP A 303 30.11 0.88 2.76
CA TRP A 303 29.53 2.09 3.34
C TRP A 303 29.19 1.90 4.84
N ILE A 304 28.52 0.80 5.22
CA ILE A 304 28.23 0.51 6.63
C ILE A 304 29.52 0.44 7.46
N THR A 305 30.55 -0.23 6.94
CA THR A 305 31.83 -0.37 7.62
C THR A 305 32.50 1.00 7.83
N GLN A 306 32.44 1.88 6.85
CA GLN A 306 32.97 3.25 6.97
C GLN A 306 32.19 4.07 8.00
N GLU A 307 30.85 4.00 7.98
CA GLU A 307 30.01 4.73 8.94
C GLU A 307 30.25 4.23 10.38
N LYS A 308 30.43 2.92 10.57
CA LYS A 308 30.77 2.33 11.87
C LYS A 308 32.09 2.91 12.37
N ARG A 309 33.13 2.95 11.53
CA ARG A 309 34.45 3.53 11.91
C ARG A 309 34.33 5.01 12.30
N LYS A 310 33.61 5.81 11.53
CA LYS A 310 33.35 7.23 11.84
C LYS A 310 32.64 7.39 13.19
N TYR A 311 31.65 6.53 13.48
CA TYR A 311 30.93 6.55 14.74
C TYR A 311 31.82 6.20 15.93
N GLU A 312 32.67 5.18 15.79
CA GLU A 312 33.64 4.76 16.81
C GLU A 312 34.67 5.87 17.10
N GLN A 313 35.18 6.53 16.07
CA GLN A 313 36.08 7.70 16.19
C GLN A 313 35.43 8.85 16.96
N ARG A 314 34.17 9.15 16.72
CA ARG A 314 33.45 10.23 17.43
C ARG A 314 33.14 9.90 18.90
N ARG A 315 33.05 8.64 19.25
CA ARG A 315 32.85 8.21 20.65
C ARG A 315 34.13 8.11 21.47
N GLY A 316 35.26 8.01 20.80
CA GLY A 316 36.57 7.96 21.44
C GLY A 316 37.24 9.34 21.69
N GLN A 317 36.58 10.42 21.21
CA GLN A 317 36.89 11.81 21.53
C GLN A 317 35.93 12.32 22.62
#